data_9cfdc18d8790b62a5941936b3185fe73
#
_entry.id   9cfdc18d8790b62a5941936b3185fe73
#
_cell.length_a   1.000
_cell.length_b   1.000
_cell.length_c   1.000
_cell.angle_alpha   90.00
_cell.angle_beta   90.00
_cell.angle_gamma   90.00
#
_symmetry.space_group_name_H-M   'P 1'
#
loop_
_entity.id
_entity.type
_entity.pdbx_description
1 polymer ?
#
loop_
_entity_poly.entity_id
_entity_poly.type
_entity_poly.pdbx_seq_one_letter_code
_entity_poly.pdbx_strand_id
1 'polypeptide(L)'
;MIFITQLVYINEGQESIFHQFEDIAIPIILKYNGRLLIRVRPGNNSIIENNIGKPYEIHLVEFDTEQDFENFKHDEERKRSLHHV
;
A
#
# COMPACT_ATOMS: atom_id res chain seq x y z
N MET A 1 13.11 11.94 6.91
CA MET A 1 11.85 11.70 6.16
C MET A 1 12.14 10.86 4.93
N ILE A 2 11.39 9.79 4.76
CA ILE A 2 11.53 8.95 3.56
C ILE A 2 10.18 8.84 2.85
N PHE A 3 10.23 8.65 1.55
CA PHE A 3 9.04 8.44 0.71
C PHE A 3 9.09 7.04 0.13
N ILE A 4 7.96 6.36 0.19
CA ILE A 4 7.80 5.01 -0.34
C ILE A 4 6.73 5.02 -1.41
N THR A 5 7.08 4.58 -2.61
CA THR A 5 6.11 4.35 -3.66
C THR A 5 5.81 2.85 -3.70
N GLN A 6 4.56 2.49 -3.52
CA GLN A 6 4.13 1.10 -3.53
C GLN A 6 3.27 0.84 -4.76
N LEU A 7 3.68 -0.13 -5.57
CA LEU A 7 2.89 -0.63 -6.69
C LEU A 7 2.17 -1.88 -6.24
N VAL A 8 0.85 -1.86 -6.29
CA VAL A 8 0.03 -2.97 -5.81
C VAL A 8 -0.50 -3.77 -6.97
N TYR A 9 -0.19 -5.06 -6.99
CA TYR A 9 -0.71 -6.02 -7.96
C TYR A 9 -1.55 -7.03 -7.20
N ILE A 10 -2.73 -7.35 -7.72
CA ILE A 10 -3.60 -8.34 -7.09
C ILE A 10 -4.01 -9.38 -8.13
N ASN A 11 -4.37 -10.56 -7.64
CA ASN A 11 -4.95 -11.59 -8.50
C ASN A 11 -6.39 -11.24 -8.84
N GLU A 12 -6.83 -11.65 -10.01
CA GLU A 12 -8.21 -11.46 -10.43
C GLU A 12 -9.17 -12.05 -9.40
N GLY A 13 -10.18 -11.27 -9.06
CA GLY A 13 -11.19 -11.70 -8.07
C GLY A 13 -10.82 -11.44 -6.63
N GLN A 14 -9.64 -10.89 -6.35
CA GLN A 14 -9.15 -10.65 -4.99
C GLN A 14 -9.31 -9.20 -4.53
N GLU A 15 -10.02 -8.38 -5.30
CA GLU A 15 -10.17 -6.94 -5.02
C GLU A 15 -10.81 -6.70 -3.65
N SER A 16 -11.85 -7.45 -3.32
CA SER A 16 -12.58 -7.29 -2.06
C SER A 16 -11.68 -7.61 -0.85
N ILE A 17 -10.89 -8.68 -0.95
CA ILE A 17 -9.96 -9.08 0.11
C ILE A 17 -8.88 -8.04 0.28
N PHE A 18 -8.35 -7.51 -0.83
CA PHE A 18 -7.35 -6.45 -0.79
C PHE A 18 -7.91 -5.20 -0.10
N HIS A 19 -9.15 -4.79 -0.43
CA HIS A 19 -9.77 -3.63 0.19
C HIS A 19 -9.95 -3.82 1.70
N GLN A 20 -10.33 -5.01 2.14
CA GLN A 20 -10.43 -5.32 3.56
C GLN A 20 -9.08 -5.21 4.26
N PHE A 21 -8.02 -5.70 3.61
CA PHE A 21 -6.67 -5.57 4.15
C PHE A 21 -6.28 -4.09 4.28
N GLU A 22 -6.54 -3.27 3.25
CA GLU A 22 -6.18 -1.86 3.27
C GLU A 22 -6.97 -1.08 4.32
N ASP A 23 -8.22 -1.45 4.58
CA ASP A 23 -9.03 -0.82 5.63
C ASP A 23 -8.37 -0.98 7.01
N ILE A 24 -7.60 -2.03 7.20
CA ILE A 24 -6.85 -2.27 8.44
C ILE A 24 -5.46 -1.64 8.36
N ALA A 25 -4.76 -1.83 7.26
CA ALA A 25 -3.35 -1.46 7.12
C ALA A 25 -3.13 0.04 7.03
N ILE A 26 -3.99 0.77 6.32
CA ILE A 26 -3.80 2.20 6.11
C ILE A 26 -3.82 2.99 7.43
N PRO A 27 -4.78 2.77 8.35
CA PRO A 27 -4.73 3.46 9.64
C PRO A 27 -3.49 3.16 10.48
N ILE A 28 -2.88 1.99 10.28
CA ILE A 28 -1.67 1.60 11.02
C ILE A 28 -0.48 2.47 10.62
N ILE A 29 -0.47 3.02 9.41
CA ILE A 29 0.60 3.92 8.95
C ILE A 29 0.80 5.08 9.93
N LEU A 30 -0.29 5.68 10.39
CA LEU A 30 -0.24 6.81 11.33
C LEU A 30 0.38 6.43 12.67
N LYS A 31 0.21 5.18 13.09
CA LYS A 31 0.76 4.67 14.35
C LYS A 31 2.30 4.69 14.35
N TYR A 32 2.91 4.65 13.18
CA TYR A 32 4.37 4.62 13.02
C TYR A 32 4.91 5.89 12.39
N ASN A 33 4.29 7.02 12.68
CA ASN A 33 4.73 8.33 12.18
C ASN A 33 4.78 8.40 10.66
N GLY A 34 3.84 7.72 10.02
CA GLY A 34 3.71 7.71 8.58
C GLY A 34 2.42 8.41 8.12
N ARG A 35 2.36 8.73 6.84
CA ARG A 35 1.22 9.39 6.23
C ARG A 35 1.02 8.86 4.82
N LEU A 36 -0.21 8.50 4.50
CA LEU A 36 -0.59 8.18 3.12
C LEU A 36 -0.83 9.50 2.39
N LEU A 37 0.04 9.82 1.44
CA LEU A 37 -0.02 11.09 0.71
C LEU A 37 -0.98 11.02 -0.46
N ILE A 38 -0.95 9.93 -1.22
CA ILE A 38 -1.86 9.75 -2.35
C ILE A 38 -2.08 8.26 -2.59
N ARG A 39 -3.29 7.92 -2.96
CA ARG A 39 -3.66 6.56 -3.34
C ARG A 39 -4.48 6.68 -4.62
N VAL A 40 -4.02 6.03 -5.69
CA VAL A 40 -4.70 6.08 -6.98
C VAL A 40 -4.95 4.68 -7.51
N ARG A 41 -6.02 4.53 -8.25
CA ARG A 41 -6.34 3.29 -8.97
C ARG A 41 -6.38 3.63 -10.46
N PRO A 42 -5.26 3.43 -11.18
CA PRO A 42 -5.17 3.88 -12.57
C PRO A 42 -6.12 3.13 -13.48
N GLY A 43 -6.80 3.87 -14.34
CA GLY A 43 -7.59 3.31 -15.42
C GLY A 43 -6.71 3.01 -16.64
N ASN A 44 -7.30 2.34 -17.63
CA ASN A 44 -6.55 1.96 -18.83
C ASN A 44 -6.00 3.16 -19.60
N ASN A 45 -6.70 4.30 -19.54
CA ASN A 45 -6.28 5.50 -20.25
C ASN A 45 -5.31 6.39 -19.47
N SER A 46 -4.98 6.01 -18.26
CA SER A 46 -4.09 6.80 -17.39
C SER A 46 -2.62 6.47 -17.60
N ILE A 47 -2.32 5.33 -18.20
CA ILE A 47 -0.96 4.83 -18.37
C ILE A 47 -0.52 5.10 -19.80
N ILE A 48 0.54 5.88 -19.96
CA ILE A 48 1.07 6.28 -21.27
C ILE A 48 2.07 5.24 -21.76
N GLU A 49 2.90 4.73 -20.87
CA GLU A 49 3.91 3.73 -21.18
C GLU A 49 4.01 2.76 -20.02
N ASN A 50 4.04 1.46 -20.29
CA ASN A 50 3.99 0.46 -19.25
C ASN A 50 4.91 -0.72 -19.58
N ASN A 51 5.98 -0.85 -18.81
CA ASN A 51 6.97 -1.91 -18.97
C ASN A 51 6.97 -2.91 -17.81
N ILE A 52 6.02 -2.76 -16.87
CA ILE A 52 5.98 -3.60 -15.66
C ILE A 52 4.62 -4.23 -15.41
N GLY A 53 3.68 -4.07 -16.35
CA GLY A 53 2.29 -4.46 -16.12
C GLY A 53 1.55 -3.36 -15.35
N LYS A 54 0.24 -3.26 -15.58
CA LYS A 54 -0.58 -2.23 -14.95
C LYS A 54 -0.85 -2.59 -13.49
N PRO A 55 -0.42 -1.77 -12.52
CA PRO A 55 -0.76 -2.02 -11.13
C PRO A 55 -2.25 -1.77 -10.86
N TYR A 56 -2.80 -2.48 -9.89
CA TYR A 56 -4.16 -2.25 -9.46
C TYR A 56 -4.28 -0.90 -8.73
N GLU A 57 -3.31 -0.61 -7.85
CA GLU A 57 -3.23 0.68 -7.17
C GLU A 57 -1.78 1.13 -7.05
N ILE A 58 -1.60 2.44 -6.88
CA ILE A 58 -0.31 3.04 -6.59
C ILE A 58 -0.50 3.90 -5.35
N HIS A 59 0.37 3.69 -4.36
CA HIS A 59 0.36 4.46 -3.11
C HIS A 59 1.66 5.23 -2.98
N LEU A 60 1.58 6.48 -2.55
CA LEU A 60 2.73 7.25 -2.11
C LEU A 60 2.56 7.51 -0.62
N VAL A 61 3.52 7.04 0.16
CA VAL A 61 3.51 7.11 1.62
C VAL A 61 4.79 7.75 2.09
N GLU A 62 4.73 8.54 3.17
CA GLU A 62 5.95 9.04 3.79
C GLU A 62 6.01 8.58 5.25
N PHE A 63 7.23 8.39 5.74
CA PHE A 63 7.51 8.11 7.14
C PHE A 63 8.56 9.10 7.62
N ASP A 64 8.52 9.44 8.91
CA ASP A 64 9.50 10.37 9.48
C ASP A 64 10.91 9.81 9.37
N THR A 65 11.08 8.50 9.60
CA THR A 65 12.37 7.82 9.53
C THR A 65 12.25 6.47 8.84
N GLU A 66 13.38 5.95 8.40
CA GLU A 66 13.46 4.59 7.85
C GLU A 66 13.07 3.55 8.89
N GLN A 67 13.44 3.79 10.15
CA GLN A 67 13.09 2.88 11.25
C GLN A 67 11.58 2.82 11.45
N ASP A 68 10.88 3.94 11.31
CA ASP A 68 9.41 3.95 11.39
C ASP A 68 8.80 3.05 10.32
N PHE A 69 9.33 3.11 9.11
CA PHE A 69 8.88 2.25 8.03
C PHE A 69 9.13 0.79 8.34
N GLU A 70 10.32 0.45 8.87
CA GLU A 70 10.64 -0.92 9.24
C GLU A 70 9.69 -1.41 10.34
N ASN A 71 9.42 -0.59 11.33
CA ASN A 71 8.49 -0.93 12.40
C ASN A 71 7.08 -1.16 11.86
N PHE A 72 6.65 -0.34 10.92
CA PHE A 72 5.36 -0.51 10.25
C PHE A 72 5.26 -1.87 9.56
N LYS A 73 6.31 -2.27 8.83
CA LYS A 73 6.32 -3.55 8.13
C LYS A 73 6.19 -4.74 9.07
N HIS A 74 6.66 -4.59 10.31
CA HIS A 74 6.64 -5.66 11.32
C HIS A 74 5.48 -5.56 12.30
N ASP A 75 4.52 -4.67 12.06
CA ASP A 75 3.34 -4.54 12.91
C ASP A 75 2.52 -5.84 12.93
N GLU A 76 2.18 -6.30 14.11
CA GLU A 76 1.50 -7.59 14.28
C GLU A 76 0.08 -7.61 13.69
N GLU A 77 -0.66 -6.53 13.85
CA GLU A 77 -2.02 -6.44 13.29
C GLU A 77 -1.97 -6.46 11.76
N ARG A 78 -1.03 -5.69 11.18
CA ARG A 78 -0.82 -5.66 9.75
C ARG A 78 -0.44 -7.04 9.22
N LYS A 79 0.47 -7.74 9.90
CA LYS A 79 0.90 -9.08 9.50
C LYS A 79 -0.24 -10.10 9.58
N ARG A 80 -1.04 -10.03 10.63
CA ARG A 80 -2.20 -10.93 10.77
C ARG A 80 -3.18 -10.73 9.63
N SER A 81 -3.39 -9.48 9.20
CA SER A 81 -4.28 -9.18 8.09
C SER A 81 -3.78 -9.76 6.78
N LEU A 82 -2.46 -9.85 6.58
CA LEU A 82 -1.87 -10.43 5.38
C LEU A 82 -2.21 -11.91 5.22
N HIS A 83 -2.43 -12.64 6.32
CA HIS A 83 -2.76 -14.06 6.26
C HIS A 83 -4.16 -14.33 5.69
N HIS A 84 -4.98 -13.32 5.55
CA HIS A 84 -6.33 -13.43 4.99
C HIS A 84 -6.40 -13.02 3.51
N VAL A 85 -5.27 -12.64 2.93
CA VAL A 85 -5.20 -12.13 1.56
C VAL A 85 -4.75 -13.19 0.55
#